data_475abf2ab2aed59a300fa0d3561cef03
#
_entry.id   475abf2ab2aed59a300fa0d3561cef03
#
_cell.length_a   1.000
_cell.length_b   1.000
_cell.length_c   1.000
_cell.angle_alpha   90.00
_cell.angle_beta   90.00
_cell.angle_gamma   90.00
#
_symmetry.space_group_name_H-M   'P 1'
#
loop_
_entity.id
_entity.type
_entity.pdbx_description
1 polymer ?
#
loop_
_entity_poly.entity_id
_entity_poly.type
_entity_poly.pdbx_seq_one_letter_code
_entity_poly.pdbx_strand_id
1 'polypeptide(L)'
;FISIEKNDSINPTEIDEIEEAISEKNLSLNDEDLPVIETKDILSTVDNTLIANSDQEAVEFFIDSSIAKIWKHVFLNEDHALEQLNFYKPGVYSTQVKNKFLEQYNGAKNLVLPKGYSFSSGDNLLLPNLMQKYTAFLIKQRKRIGNWSGTGAGKTLSAILSSRVIDAKLTLICCPNNVVSSWVTVIKSIYPDSITHTKTLDIEFIDNRHHYLILNYEFFQQAKSENKLKKFIVSNNINFIVIDEIHYSKQRVEKKISKRKQVISAMLSEVMQNNPNLHVLGMSATPVINNLFEGKTLIELITGVSHDDINIYPTISNCVALYQKMVVHGIRWMPPYSQKLHVKTIPNLWYFCIRNIFHNFTDFSCTT
;
A
#
# COMPACT_ATOMS: atom_id res chain seq x y z
N PHE A 1 19.24 11.05 12.65
CA PHE A 1 20.64 11.43 12.76
C PHE A 1 21.47 10.18 12.55
N ILE A 2 22.07 10.02 11.38
CA ILE A 2 23.14 9.06 11.14
C ILE A 2 24.36 9.94 10.93
N SER A 3 25.29 9.87 11.85
CA SER A 3 26.65 10.38 11.66
C SER A 3 27.32 9.46 10.63
N ILE A 4 27.49 9.94 9.43
CA ILE A 4 28.34 9.30 8.42
C ILE A 4 29.74 9.85 8.68
N GLU A 5 30.66 8.97 9.06
CA GLU A 5 32.08 9.28 9.00
C GLU A 5 32.44 9.65 7.56
N LYS A 6 33.03 10.85 7.42
CA LYS A 6 33.54 11.34 6.16
C LYS A 6 34.71 10.47 5.72
N ASN A 7 34.46 9.60 4.75
CA ASN A 7 35.49 9.13 3.82
C ASN A 7 34.72 8.59 2.60
N ASP A 8 34.58 9.48 1.64
CA ASP A 8 34.74 9.30 0.21
C ASP A 8 34.26 10.58 -0.47
N SER A 9 35.20 11.32 -1.00
CA SER A 9 35.00 12.57 -1.72
C SER A 9 34.37 12.26 -3.09
N ILE A 10 33.08 12.54 -3.22
CA ILE A 10 32.40 12.62 -4.52
C ILE A 10 32.99 13.86 -5.23
N ASN A 11 33.45 13.65 -6.46
CA ASN A 11 34.04 14.70 -7.26
C ASN A 11 33.00 15.77 -7.60
N PRO A 12 33.21 17.07 -7.35
CA PRO A 12 32.24 18.12 -7.66
C PRO A 12 31.75 18.13 -9.11
N THR A 13 32.57 17.72 -10.06
CA THR A 13 32.21 17.61 -11.49
C THR A 13 31.13 16.58 -11.78
N GLU A 14 31.03 15.50 -11.02
CA GLU A 14 29.94 14.51 -11.19
C GLU A 14 28.58 15.06 -10.70
N ILE A 15 28.60 15.99 -9.76
CA ILE A 15 27.37 16.63 -9.26
C ILE A 15 26.82 17.60 -10.30
N ASP A 16 27.69 18.38 -10.95
CA ASP A 16 27.31 19.35 -11.97
C ASP A 16 26.74 18.65 -13.23
N GLU A 17 27.32 17.51 -13.65
CA GLU A 17 26.80 16.70 -14.77
C GLU A 17 25.42 16.09 -14.46
N ILE A 18 25.16 15.72 -13.21
CA ILE A 18 23.85 15.20 -12.77
C ILE A 18 22.82 16.33 -12.69
N GLU A 19 23.20 17.52 -12.24
CA GLU A 19 22.32 18.70 -12.19
C GLU A 19 21.96 19.19 -13.59
N GLU A 20 22.91 19.18 -14.54
CA GLU A 20 22.67 19.56 -15.93
C GLU A 20 21.74 18.55 -16.65
N ALA A 21 21.94 17.25 -16.44
CA ALA A 21 21.09 16.19 -16.97
C ALA A 21 19.66 16.22 -16.40
N ILE A 22 19.50 16.65 -15.13
CA ILE A 22 18.21 16.82 -14.47
C ILE A 22 17.52 18.09 -14.96
N SER A 23 18.28 19.18 -15.20
CA SER A 23 17.78 20.46 -15.72
C SER A 23 17.26 20.33 -17.15
N GLU A 24 17.95 19.62 -18.02
CA GLU A 24 17.52 19.40 -19.41
C GLU A 24 16.25 18.57 -19.52
N LYS A 25 16.03 17.61 -18.62
CA LYS A 25 14.81 16.79 -18.59
C LYS A 25 13.59 17.49 -17.96
N ASN A 26 13.78 18.52 -17.16
CA ASN A 26 12.68 19.26 -16.52
C ASN A 26 12.06 20.35 -17.37
N LEU A 27 12.61 20.68 -18.54
CA LEU A 27 12.16 21.77 -19.39
C LEU A 27 11.04 21.41 -20.41
N SER A 28 10.50 20.19 -20.40
CA SER A 28 9.52 19.78 -21.43
C SER A 28 8.32 18.97 -20.93
N LEU A 29 7.96 19.08 -19.66
CA LEU A 29 6.72 18.47 -19.17
C LEU A 29 5.61 19.53 -19.10
N ASN A 30 5.09 19.90 -20.27
CA ASN A 30 3.73 20.41 -20.35
C ASN A 30 2.77 19.25 -20.08
N ASP A 31 1.74 19.51 -19.28
CA ASP A 31 0.71 18.55 -18.83
C ASP A 31 -0.12 17.92 -19.98
N GLU A 32 0.21 18.20 -21.23
CA GLU A 32 -0.57 17.80 -22.41
C GLU A 32 -0.09 16.50 -23.08
N ASP A 33 1.10 16.02 -22.79
CA ASP A 33 1.63 14.78 -23.39
C ASP A 33 1.87 13.71 -22.34
N LEU A 34 0.88 12.84 -22.11
CA LEU A 34 1.13 11.54 -21.49
C LEU A 34 1.98 10.72 -22.47
N PRO A 35 3.27 10.49 -22.23
CA PRO A 35 4.10 9.79 -23.17
C PRO A 35 3.58 8.37 -23.35
N VAL A 36 3.37 7.97 -24.61
CA VAL A 36 3.28 6.55 -24.95
C VAL A 36 4.66 5.96 -24.65
N ILE A 37 4.78 5.34 -23.51
CA ILE A 37 6.04 4.73 -23.07
C ILE A 37 6.17 3.44 -23.87
N GLU A 38 7.02 3.45 -24.88
CA GLU A 38 7.44 2.21 -25.53
C GLU A 38 8.24 1.38 -24.51
N THR A 39 8.04 0.06 -24.53
CA THR A 39 8.73 -0.89 -23.61
C THR A 39 10.24 -0.71 -23.57
N LYS A 40 10.84 -0.28 -24.69
CA LYS A 40 12.28 -0.01 -24.78
C LYS A 40 12.74 1.13 -23.87
N ASP A 41 11.95 2.18 -23.70
CA ASP A 41 12.34 3.36 -22.91
C ASP A 41 12.30 3.07 -21.40
N ILE A 42 11.40 2.19 -20.95
CA ILE A 42 11.36 1.77 -19.53
C ILE A 42 12.47 0.76 -19.25
N LEU A 43 12.71 -0.19 -20.15
CA LEU A 43 13.74 -1.22 -19.97
C LEU A 43 15.16 -0.65 -20.09
N SER A 44 15.36 0.47 -20.79
CA SER A 44 16.67 1.14 -20.88
C SER A 44 17.01 1.99 -19.66
N THR A 45 16.00 2.47 -18.93
CA THR A 45 16.18 3.24 -17.69
C THR A 45 16.14 2.40 -16.42
N VAL A 46 15.70 1.15 -16.52
CA VAL A 46 15.69 0.19 -15.42
C VAL A 46 16.90 -0.72 -15.60
N ASP A 47 17.85 -0.63 -14.68
CA ASP A 47 19.00 -1.52 -14.62
C ASP A 47 18.55 -2.98 -14.78
N ASN A 48 19.29 -3.77 -15.58
CA ASN A 48 19.00 -5.16 -15.92
C ASN A 48 18.81 -6.12 -14.72
N THR A 49 18.89 -5.62 -13.50
CA THR A 49 18.63 -6.36 -12.24
C THR A 49 17.15 -6.60 -11.95
N LEU A 50 16.22 -5.96 -12.68
CA LEU A 50 14.78 -6.25 -12.62
C LEU A 50 14.39 -7.26 -13.71
N ILE A 51 15.14 -8.33 -13.83
CA ILE A 51 14.76 -9.42 -14.72
C ILE A 51 13.59 -10.15 -14.07
N ALA A 52 12.40 -9.95 -14.61
CA ALA A 52 11.30 -10.86 -14.37
C ALA A 52 11.75 -12.27 -14.79
N ASN A 53 11.40 -13.26 -14.00
CA ASN A 53 11.81 -14.65 -14.26
C ASN A 53 11.20 -15.22 -15.56
N SER A 54 10.25 -14.50 -16.17
CA SER A 54 9.65 -14.79 -17.46
C SER A 54 9.23 -13.53 -18.18
N ASP A 55 9.15 -13.56 -19.51
CA ASP A 55 8.63 -12.46 -20.33
C ASP A 55 7.20 -12.07 -19.94
N GLN A 56 6.40 -13.02 -19.51
CA GLN A 56 5.03 -12.79 -19.06
C GLN A 56 5.00 -11.97 -17.77
N GLU A 57 5.86 -12.26 -16.79
CA GLU A 57 5.97 -11.50 -15.55
C GLU A 57 6.44 -10.06 -15.82
N ALA A 58 7.35 -9.87 -16.78
CA ALA A 58 7.80 -8.55 -17.20
C ALA A 58 6.66 -7.72 -17.80
N VAL A 59 5.85 -8.33 -18.66
CA VAL A 59 4.68 -7.69 -19.29
C VAL A 59 3.62 -7.35 -18.23
N GLU A 60 3.29 -8.28 -17.33
CA GLU A 60 2.32 -8.05 -16.26
C GLU A 60 2.78 -6.93 -15.33
N PHE A 61 4.05 -6.93 -14.94
CA PHE A 61 4.65 -5.88 -14.13
C PHE A 61 4.56 -4.50 -14.80
N PHE A 62 4.87 -4.43 -16.09
CA PHE A 62 4.75 -3.21 -16.89
C PHE A 62 3.31 -2.70 -16.94
N ILE A 63 2.36 -3.59 -17.24
CA ILE A 63 0.93 -3.26 -17.29
C ILE A 63 0.47 -2.72 -15.93
N ASP A 64 0.77 -3.40 -14.83
CA ASP A 64 0.35 -2.99 -13.49
C ASP A 64 0.95 -1.63 -13.08
N SER A 65 2.21 -1.37 -13.43
CA SER A 65 2.85 -0.08 -13.16
C SER A 65 2.22 1.07 -13.96
N SER A 66 1.86 0.83 -15.21
CA SER A 66 1.18 1.81 -16.06
C SER A 66 -0.24 2.09 -15.58
N ILE A 67 -0.97 1.06 -15.17
CA ILE A 67 -2.31 1.18 -14.57
C ILE A 67 -2.29 2.04 -13.31
N ALA A 68 -1.27 1.89 -12.47
CA ALA A 68 -1.15 2.69 -11.26
C ALA A 68 -1.04 4.20 -11.56
N LYS A 69 -0.35 4.58 -12.64
CA LYS A 69 -0.30 5.99 -13.09
C LYS A 69 -1.69 6.50 -13.47
N ILE A 70 -2.46 5.71 -14.22
CA ILE A 70 -3.84 6.06 -14.60
C ILE A 70 -4.72 6.22 -13.36
N TRP A 71 -4.61 5.31 -12.38
CA TRP A 71 -5.35 5.42 -11.13
C TRP A 71 -5.04 6.70 -10.36
N LYS A 72 -3.79 7.16 -10.36
CA LYS A 72 -3.44 8.46 -9.74
C LYS A 72 -4.28 9.59 -10.35
N HIS A 73 -4.38 9.66 -11.67
CA HIS A 73 -5.16 10.68 -12.37
C HIS A 73 -6.66 10.54 -12.12
N VAL A 74 -7.19 9.32 -12.15
CA VAL A 74 -8.62 9.06 -11.87
C VAL A 74 -9.02 9.53 -10.47
N PHE A 75 -8.19 9.34 -9.47
CA PHE A 75 -8.49 9.83 -8.12
C PHE A 75 -8.42 11.35 -7.98
N LEU A 76 -7.71 12.04 -8.87
CA LEU A 76 -7.63 13.50 -8.90
C LEU A 76 -8.76 14.12 -9.75
N ASN A 77 -8.96 13.59 -10.94
CA ASN A 77 -9.99 14.03 -11.89
C ASN A 77 -10.43 12.85 -12.77
N GLU A 78 -11.52 12.19 -12.36
CA GLU A 78 -12.04 10.98 -13.00
C GLU A 78 -12.39 11.23 -14.48
N ASP A 79 -13.11 12.31 -14.78
CA ASP A 79 -13.60 12.58 -16.13
C ASP A 79 -12.45 12.83 -17.10
N HIS A 80 -11.49 13.67 -16.69
CA HIS A 80 -10.30 13.94 -17.49
C HIS A 80 -9.47 12.68 -17.75
N ALA A 81 -9.25 11.84 -16.73
CA ALA A 81 -8.49 10.61 -16.91
C ALA A 81 -9.17 9.61 -17.83
N LEU A 82 -10.50 9.48 -17.78
CA LEU A 82 -11.28 8.64 -18.69
C LEU A 82 -11.26 9.19 -20.12
N GLU A 83 -11.30 10.50 -20.28
CA GLU A 83 -11.15 11.16 -21.58
C GLU A 83 -9.78 10.90 -22.18
N GLN A 84 -8.71 11.04 -21.40
CA GLN A 84 -7.33 10.77 -21.85
C GLN A 84 -7.14 9.33 -22.35
N LEU A 85 -7.85 8.35 -21.82
CA LEU A 85 -7.79 6.98 -22.33
C LEU A 85 -8.22 6.84 -23.80
N ASN A 86 -9.00 7.77 -24.33
CA ASN A 86 -9.42 7.76 -25.73
C ASN A 86 -8.31 8.21 -26.67
N PHE A 87 -7.30 8.92 -26.18
CA PHE A 87 -6.15 9.40 -26.96
C PHE A 87 -4.98 8.42 -27.01
N TYR A 88 -5.08 7.28 -26.30
CA TYR A 88 -4.05 6.25 -26.35
C TYR A 88 -3.90 5.70 -27.78
N LYS A 89 -2.68 5.79 -28.32
CA LYS A 89 -2.38 5.17 -29.61
C LYS A 89 -2.59 3.65 -29.53
N PRO A 90 -3.29 3.04 -30.47
CA PRO A 90 -3.51 1.61 -30.47
C PRO A 90 -2.18 0.87 -30.63
N GLY A 91 -1.89 -0.02 -29.70
CA GLY A 91 -0.73 -0.91 -29.69
C GLY A 91 -1.03 -2.06 -28.73
N VAL A 92 -0.24 -3.13 -28.80
CA VAL A 92 -0.50 -4.32 -27.97
C VAL A 92 -0.53 -3.96 -26.49
N TYR A 93 0.50 -3.29 -26.00
CA TYR A 93 0.62 -2.95 -24.57
C TYR A 93 -0.37 -1.87 -24.13
N SER A 94 -0.53 -0.80 -24.92
CA SER A 94 -1.50 0.25 -24.60
C SER A 94 -2.92 -0.26 -24.54
N THR A 95 -3.28 -1.19 -25.41
CA THR A 95 -4.59 -1.86 -25.39
C THR A 95 -4.75 -2.73 -24.15
N GLN A 96 -3.73 -3.50 -23.77
CA GLN A 96 -3.76 -4.30 -22.55
C GLN A 96 -3.89 -3.44 -21.29
N VAL A 97 -3.09 -2.35 -21.19
CA VAL A 97 -3.16 -1.38 -20.07
C VAL A 97 -4.56 -0.78 -19.97
N LYS A 98 -5.10 -0.29 -21.10
CA LYS A 98 -6.45 0.28 -21.16
C LYS A 98 -7.51 -0.72 -20.72
N ASN A 99 -7.48 -1.93 -21.25
CA ASN A 99 -8.48 -2.95 -20.93
C ASN A 99 -8.40 -3.36 -19.45
N LYS A 100 -7.19 -3.57 -18.93
CA LYS A 100 -6.97 -3.91 -17.52
C LYS A 100 -7.45 -2.80 -16.60
N PHE A 101 -7.13 -1.53 -16.92
CA PHE A 101 -7.62 -0.39 -16.16
C PHE A 101 -9.15 -0.33 -16.18
N LEU A 102 -9.78 -0.44 -17.34
CA LEU A 102 -11.25 -0.38 -17.45
C LEU A 102 -11.93 -1.52 -16.69
N GLU A 103 -11.38 -2.73 -16.73
CA GLU A 103 -11.86 -3.86 -15.92
C GLU A 103 -11.85 -3.52 -14.44
N GLN A 104 -10.72 -3.03 -13.93
CA GLN A 104 -10.56 -2.70 -12.51
C GLN A 104 -11.40 -1.49 -12.11
N TYR A 105 -11.44 -0.46 -12.93
CA TYR A 105 -12.25 0.74 -12.72
C TYR A 105 -13.73 0.42 -12.65
N ASN A 106 -14.26 -0.31 -13.63
CA ASN A 106 -15.66 -0.71 -13.65
C ASN A 106 -15.99 -1.64 -12.48
N GLY A 107 -15.10 -2.59 -12.15
CA GLY A 107 -15.25 -3.45 -10.99
C GLY A 107 -15.32 -2.70 -9.68
N ALA A 108 -14.47 -1.69 -9.50
CA ALA A 108 -14.47 -0.84 -8.32
C ALA A 108 -15.68 0.10 -8.29
N LYS A 109 -15.98 0.79 -9.39
CA LYS A 109 -17.08 1.76 -9.49
C LYS A 109 -18.43 1.10 -9.23
N ASN A 110 -18.64 -0.10 -9.79
CA ASN A 110 -19.88 -0.85 -9.69
C ASN A 110 -19.91 -1.83 -8.50
N LEU A 111 -18.96 -1.70 -7.56
CA LEU A 111 -18.95 -2.54 -6.36
C LEU A 111 -20.25 -2.36 -5.59
N VAL A 112 -21.01 -3.45 -5.48
CA VAL A 112 -22.24 -3.48 -4.68
C VAL A 112 -21.87 -3.44 -3.20
N LEU A 113 -22.45 -2.50 -2.47
CA LEU A 113 -22.23 -2.38 -1.04
C LEU A 113 -22.85 -3.58 -0.31
N PRO A 114 -22.10 -4.24 0.57
CA PRO A 114 -22.63 -5.32 1.39
C PRO A 114 -23.82 -4.86 2.24
N LYS A 115 -24.77 -5.76 2.43
CA LYS A 115 -25.97 -5.51 3.24
C LYS A 115 -25.61 -5.03 4.64
N GLY A 116 -26.34 -4.03 5.15
CA GLY A 116 -26.14 -3.48 6.49
C GLY A 116 -25.16 -2.31 6.55
N TYR A 117 -24.64 -1.84 5.40
CA TYR A 117 -23.85 -0.61 5.35
C TYR A 117 -24.67 0.59 5.79
N SER A 118 -24.20 1.35 6.78
CA SER A 118 -24.96 2.44 7.43
C SER A 118 -24.12 3.67 7.78
N PHE A 119 -22.89 3.78 7.23
CA PHE A 119 -22.03 4.94 7.54
C PHE A 119 -22.71 6.24 7.09
N SER A 120 -22.92 7.15 8.03
CA SER A 120 -23.66 8.41 7.77
C SER A 120 -23.04 9.59 8.50
N SER A 121 -23.36 10.80 8.01
CA SER A 121 -23.12 12.07 8.71
C SER A 121 -24.44 12.80 8.82
N GLY A 122 -24.98 12.89 10.04
CA GLY A 122 -26.38 13.26 10.25
C GLY A 122 -27.29 12.25 9.55
N ASP A 123 -28.28 12.76 8.82
CA ASP A 123 -29.26 11.93 8.08
C ASP A 123 -28.73 11.44 6.70
N ASN A 124 -27.55 11.89 6.27
CA ASN A 124 -27.02 11.55 4.95
C ASN A 124 -26.12 10.34 5.00
N LEU A 125 -26.44 9.30 4.21
CA LEU A 125 -25.59 8.13 4.00
C LEU A 125 -24.32 8.57 3.23
N LEU A 126 -23.15 8.31 3.80
CA LEU A 126 -21.86 8.57 3.18
C LEU A 126 -21.39 7.33 2.41
N LEU A 127 -21.45 7.42 1.10
CA LEU A 127 -20.98 6.34 0.23
C LEU A 127 -19.44 6.25 0.24
N PRO A 128 -18.87 5.04 0.14
CA PRO A 128 -17.44 4.87 -0.01
C PRO A 128 -16.94 5.55 -1.29
N ASN A 129 -15.82 6.24 -1.20
CA ASN A 129 -15.17 6.82 -2.37
C ASN A 129 -14.54 5.73 -3.27
N LEU A 130 -14.10 6.14 -4.46
CA LEU A 130 -13.56 5.20 -5.46
C LEU A 130 -12.34 4.43 -4.93
N MET A 131 -11.42 5.08 -4.19
CA MET A 131 -10.27 4.42 -3.60
C MET A 131 -10.66 3.33 -2.59
N GLN A 132 -11.65 3.59 -1.77
CA GLN A 132 -12.16 2.62 -0.78
C GLN A 132 -12.80 1.43 -1.46
N LYS A 133 -13.62 1.67 -2.49
CA LYS A 133 -14.21 0.60 -3.32
C LYS A 133 -13.13 -0.19 -4.07
N TYR A 134 -12.14 0.50 -4.62
CA TYR A 134 -11.03 -0.14 -5.34
C TYR A 134 -10.20 -1.03 -4.42
N THR A 135 -9.92 -0.58 -3.17
CA THR A 135 -9.25 -1.43 -2.17
C THR A 135 -10.03 -2.73 -1.93
N ALA A 136 -11.34 -2.63 -1.70
CA ALA A 136 -12.17 -3.80 -1.47
C ALA A 136 -12.26 -4.73 -2.70
N PHE A 137 -12.33 -4.15 -3.89
CA PHE A 137 -12.32 -4.89 -5.14
C PHE A 137 -10.99 -5.65 -5.33
N LEU A 138 -9.86 -5.00 -5.12
CA LEU A 138 -8.54 -5.66 -5.24
C LEU A 138 -8.31 -6.72 -4.18
N ILE A 139 -8.75 -6.52 -2.94
CA ILE A 139 -8.68 -7.55 -1.89
C ILE A 139 -9.45 -8.80 -2.34
N LYS A 140 -10.64 -8.62 -2.91
CA LYS A 140 -11.42 -9.75 -3.43
C LYS A 140 -10.71 -10.49 -4.56
N GLN A 141 -10.01 -9.77 -5.45
CA GLN A 141 -9.31 -10.37 -6.59
C GLN A 141 -7.94 -10.98 -6.24
N ARG A 142 -7.13 -10.21 -5.49
CA ARG A 142 -5.71 -10.52 -5.28
C ARG A 142 -5.40 -11.12 -3.92
N LYS A 143 -6.35 -11.12 -3.01
CA LYS A 143 -6.25 -11.56 -1.61
C LYS A 143 -5.29 -10.74 -0.75
N ARG A 144 -4.18 -10.24 -1.28
CA ARG A 144 -3.09 -9.62 -0.50
C ARG A 144 -2.59 -8.35 -1.17
N ILE A 145 -2.80 -7.22 -0.51
CA ILE A 145 -2.36 -5.91 -1.00
C ILE A 145 -1.97 -4.98 0.14
N GLY A 146 -1.23 -3.93 -0.22
CA GLY A 146 -1.00 -2.77 0.64
C GLY A 146 -1.93 -1.61 0.28
N ASN A 147 -2.35 -0.82 1.26
CA ASN A 147 -2.96 0.49 1.03
C ASN A 147 -2.02 1.57 1.57
N TRP A 148 -1.29 2.18 0.67
CA TRP A 148 -0.27 3.19 0.93
C TRP A 148 -0.80 4.62 0.84
N SER A 149 -2.12 4.78 0.85
CA SER A 149 -2.78 6.08 0.72
C SER A 149 -2.49 6.99 1.91
N GLY A 150 -2.48 8.29 1.66
CA GLY A 150 -2.14 9.31 2.64
C GLY A 150 -3.03 9.34 3.88
N THR A 151 -2.65 10.15 4.85
CA THR A 151 -3.46 10.40 6.03
C THR A 151 -4.79 11.02 5.63
N GLY A 152 -5.89 10.64 6.29
CA GLY A 152 -7.23 11.15 5.94
C GLY A 152 -7.87 10.51 4.68
N ALA A 153 -7.20 9.61 3.97
CA ALA A 153 -7.75 8.92 2.80
C ALA A 153 -8.92 7.96 3.11
N GLY A 154 -9.16 7.66 4.38
CA GLY A 154 -10.23 6.74 4.81
C GLY A 154 -9.83 5.27 4.69
N LYS A 155 -8.58 4.93 4.95
CA LYS A 155 -8.05 3.55 4.93
C LYS A 155 -8.83 2.60 5.85
N THR A 156 -9.25 3.07 7.02
CA THR A 156 -10.06 2.29 7.98
C THR A 156 -11.36 1.81 7.35
N LEU A 157 -12.08 2.70 6.66
CA LEU A 157 -13.31 2.32 5.94
C LEU A 157 -13.00 1.34 4.80
N SER A 158 -11.88 1.52 4.09
CA SER A 158 -11.44 0.56 3.06
C SER A 158 -11.28 -0.85 3.62
N ALA A 159 -10.67 -1.00 4.81
CA ALA A 159 -10.48 -2.29 5.45
C ALA A 159 -11.81 -2.94 5.89
N ILE A 160 -12.70 -2.16 6.51
CA ILE A 160 -14.01 -2.65 6.96
C ILE A 160 -14.89 -3.02 5.76
N LEU A 161 -14.90 -2.21 4.70
CA LEU A 161 -15.62 -2.54 3.47
C LEU A 161 -15.05 -3.82 2.84
N SER A 162 -13.72 -3.96 2.80
CA SER A 162 -13.07 -5.16 2.26
C SER A 162 -13.51 -6.42 3.01
N SER A 163 -13.54 -6.39 4.35
CA SER A 163 -13.94 -7.54 5.16
C SER A 163 -15.36 -8.03 4.83
N ARG A 164 -16.26 -7.09 4.55
CA ARG A 164 -17.64 -7.41 4.20
C ARG A 164 -17.81 -7.85 2.75
N VAL A 165 -17.03 -7.29 1.83
CA VAL A 165 -17.03 -7.67 0.40
C VAL A 165 -16.56 -9.10 0.19
N ILE A 166 -15.61 -9.57 1.01
CA ILE A 166 -15.15 -10.98 0.99
C ILE A 166 -15.90 -11.88 1.97
N ASP A 167 -16.92 -11.37 2.65
CA ASP A 167 -17.72 -12.07 3.68
C ASP A 167 -16.86 -12.70 4.78
N ALA A 168 -15.83 -11.99 5.24
CA ALA A 168 -14.93 -12.46 6.30
C ALA A 168 -15.69 -12.59 7.63
N LYS A 169 -15.90 -13.81 8.12
CA LYS A 169 -16.60 -14.06 9.38
C LYS A 169 -15.73 -13.69 10.60
N LEU A 170 -14.42 -13.88 10.50
CA LEU A 170 -13.45 -13.42 11.49
C LEU A 170 -12.37 -12.57 10.83
N THR A 171 -12.32 -11.29 11.20
CA THR A 171 -11.29 -10.34 10.82
C THR A 171 -10.38 -10.04 12.01
N LEU A 172 -9.09 -10.27 11.86
CA LEU A 172 -8.08 -9.87 12.84
C LEU A 172 -7.48 -8.52 12.43
N ILE A 173 -7.53 -7.53 13.33
CA ILE A 173 -6.96 -6.20 13.14
C ILE A 173 -5.77 -6.01 14.09
N CYS A 174 -4.59 -5.77 13.53
CA CYS A 174 -3.39 -5.39 14.27
C CYS A 174 -3.20 -3.87 14.14
N CYS A 175 -3.20 -3.12 15.24
CA CYS A 175 -3.14 -1.67 15.20
C CYS A 175 -2.37 -1.06 16.38
N PRO A 176 -2.00 0.23 16.32
CA PRO A 176 -1.49 0.96 17.50
C PRO A 176 -2.52 1.01 18.64
N ASN A 177 -2.04 1.04 19.88
CA ASN A 177 -2.91 0.99 21.06
C ASN A 177 -3.91 2.18 21.12
N ASN A 178 -3.46 3.36 20.71
CA ASN A 178 -4.26 4.59 20.75
C ASN A 178 -5.44 4.62 19.76
N VAL A 179 -5.49 3.72 18.79
CA VAL A 179 -6.58 3.67 17.79
C VAL A 179 -7.53 2.50 17.98
N VAL A 180 -7.34 1.64 18.98
CA VAL A 180 -8.20 0.48 19.24
C VAL A 180 -9.66 0.89 19.42
N SER A 181 -9.93 1.92 20.23
CA SER A 181 -11.29 2.42 20.45
C SER A 181 -11.90 3.04 19.20
N SER A 182 -11.10 3.76 18.41
CA SER A 182 -11.54 4.30 17.11
C SER A 182 -11.97 3.19 16.16
N TRP A 183 -11.23 2.08 16.10
CA TRP A 183 -11.59 0.93 15.28
C TRP A 183 -12.97 0.38 15.67
N VAL A 184 -13.23 0.20 16.98
CA VAL A 184 -14.55 -0.26 17.48
C VAL A 184 -15.65 0.70 17.04
N THR A 185 -15.46 2.00 17.26
CA THR A 185 -16.46 3.02 16.90
C THR A 185 -16.74 3.03 15.40
N VAL A 186 -15.71 3.01 14.57
CA VAL A 186 -15.87 3.07 13.12
C VAL A 186 -16.50 1.78 12.57
N ILE A 187 -16.12 0.59 13.08
CA ILE A 187 -16.76 -0.67 12.70
C ILE A 187 -18.26 -0.61 12.98
N LYS A 188 -18.64 -0.18 14.19
CA LYS A 188 -20.05 -0.08 14.59
C LYS A 188 -20.83 0.98 13.83
N SER A 189 -20.20 2.08 13.43
CA SER A 189 -20.86 3.12 12.62
C SER A 189 -21.11 2.65 11.18
N ILE A 190 -20.23 1.81 10.62
CA ILE A 190 -20.35 1.34 9.23
C ILE A 190 -21.26 0.11 9.15
N TYR A 191 -21.09 -0.83 10.08
CA TYR A 191 -21.88 -2.06 10.18
C TYR A 191 -22.26 -2.34 11.63
N PRO A 192 -23.40 -1.82 12.12
CA PRO A 192 -23.84 -1.94 13.51
C PRO A 192 -24.02 -3.39 13.99
N ASP A 193 -24.30 -4.30 13.06
CA ASP A 193 -24.45 -5.74 13.33
C ASP A 193 -23.13 -6.47 13.65
N SER A 194 -21.99 -5.82 13.47
CA SER A 194 -20.65 -6.40 13.74
C SER A 194 -20.43 -6.66 15.22
N ILE A 195 -19.64 -7.68 15.54
CA ILE A 195 -19.19 -7.96 16.91
C ILE A 195 -17.71 -7.65 17.01
N THR A 196 -17.33 -6.88 18.02
CA THR A 196 -15.95 -6.44 18.22
C THR A 196 -15.37 -6.97 19.51
N HIS A 197 -14.17 -7.54 19.44
CA HIS A 197 -13.41 -8.04 20.58
C HIS A 197 -12.08 -7.28 20.66
N THR A 198 -11.71 -6.81 21.82
CA THR A 198 -10.49 -6.00 22.00
C THR A 198 -9.54 -6.61 23.01
N LYS A 199 -8.28 -6.77 22.62
CA LYS A 199 -7.17 -7.19 23.51
C LYS A 199 -7.38 -8.54 24.21
N THR A 200 -8.30 -9.37 23.76
CA THR A 200 -8.59 -10.70 24.29
C THR A 200 -8.65 -11.74 23.19
N LEU A 201 -8.24 -12.96 23.47
CA LEU A 201 -8.42 -14.13 22.60
C LEU A 201 -9.55 -15.05 23.12
N ASP A 202 -10.18 -14.67 24.23
CA ASP A 202 -11.35 -15.36 24.75
C ASP A 202 -12.59 -14.77 24.07
N ILE A 203 -13.04 -15.43 23.02
CA ILE A 203 -14.09 -14.96 22.12
C ILE A 203 -15.19 -15.98 22.07
N GLU A 204 -16.41 -15.52 22.35
CA GLU A 204 -17.64 -16.25 22.06
C GLU A 204 -18.11 -15.88 20.64
N PHE A 205 -18.18 -16.90 19.77
CA PHE A 205 -18.64 -16.69 18.41
C PHE A 205 -20.16 -16.80 18.32
N ILE A 206 -20.76 -15.82 17.66
CA ILE A 206 -22.19 -15.84 17.31
C ILE A 206 -22.28 -16.17 15.81
N ASP A 207 -22.99 -17.26 15.51
CA ASP A 207 -23.17 -17.73 14.15
C ASP A 207 -23.76 -16.66 13.22
N ASN A 208 -23.31 -16.67 11.96
CA ASN A 208 -23.73 -15.74 10.93
C ASN A 208 -23.43 -14.26 11.18
N ARG A 209 -22.66 -13.92 12.22
CA ARG A 209 -22.17 -12.56 12.46
C ARG A 209 -20.74 -12.36 11.94
N HIS A 210 -20.38 -11.11 11.76
CA HIS A 210 -19.00 -10.73 11.44
C HIS A 210 -18.28 -10.28 12.70
N HIS A 211 -17.24 -11.00 13.07
CA HIS A 211 -16.42 -10.75 14.23
C HIS A 211 -15.14 -10.01 13.86
N TYR A 212 -14.80 -9.01 14.65
CA TYR A 212 -13.56 -8.23 14.51
C TYR A 212 -12.77 -8.38 15.82
N LEU A 213 -11.64 -9.05 15.73
CA LEU A 213 -10.67 -9.16 16.83
C LEU A 213 -9.62 -8.06 16.65
N ILE A 214 -9.55 -7.11 17.57
CA ILE A 214 -8.65 -5.97 17.51
C ILE A 214 -7.56 -6.14 18.56
N LEU A 215 -6.34 -6.39 18.10
CA LEU A 215 -5.14 -6.55 18.91
C LEU A 215 -4.19 -5.37 18.69
N ASN A 216 -3.73 -4.78 19.79
CA ASN A 216 -2.71 -3.75 19.68
C ASN A 216 -1.31 -4.35 19.53
N TYR A 217 -0.36 -3.56 19.05
CA TYR A 217 1.01 -4.02 18.82
C TYR A 217 1.73 -4.47 20.10
N GLU A 218 1.35 -3.93 21.27
CA GLU A 218 1.90 -4.32 22.57
C GLU A 218 1.50 -5.75 22.94
N PHE A 219 0.34 -6.24 22.48
CA PHE A 219 -0.08 -7.62 22.66
C PHE A 219 0.98 -8.59 22.10
N PHE A 220 1.55 -8.31 20.95
CA PHE A 220 2.57 -9.17 20.29
C PHE A 220 3.94 -9.14 20.98
N GLN A 221 4.14 -8.27 21.95
CA GLN A 221 5.38 -8.17 22.74
C GLN A 221 5.28 -8.86 24.12
N GLN A 222 4.08 -9.21 24.54
CA GLN A 222 3.84 -9.84 25.85
C GLN A 222 4.44 -11.25 25.91
N ALA A 223 4.85 -11.66 27.11
CA ALA A 223 5.26 -13.04 27.34
C ALA A 223 4.08 -14.00 27.11
N LYS A 224 4.35 -15.12 26.44
CA LYS A 224 3.36 -16.16 26.11
C LYS A 224 2.25 -15.73 25.12
N SER A 225 2.27 -14.50 24.57
CA SER A 225 1.29 -14.06 23.57
C SER A 225 1.33 -14.93 22.31
N GLU A 226 2.52 -15.33 21.88
CA GLU A 226 2.72 -16.19 20.71
C GLU A 226 2.00 -17.54 20.86
N ASN A 227 2.20 -18.23 22.00
CA ASN A 227 1.55 -19.53 22.25
C ASN A 227 0.03 -19.42 22.37
N LYS A 228 -0.47 -18.34 22.99
CA LYS A 228 -1.92 -18.09 23.08
C LYS A 228 -2.51 -17.82 21.69
N LEU A 229 -1.83 -16.99 20.90
CA LEU A 229 -2.26 -16.65 19.53
C LEU A 229 -2.23 -17.89 18.64
N LYS A 230 -1.19 -18.73 18.72
CA LYS A 230 -1.12 -19.98 17.98
C LYS A 230 -2.29 -20.91 18.29
N LYS A 231 -2.61 -21.11 19.55
CA LYS A 231 -3.79 -21.90 19.96
C LYS A 231 -5.08 -21.33 19.39
N PHE A 232 -5.24 -20.00 19.46
CA PHE A 232 -6.42 -19.31 18.91
C PHE A 232 -6.54 -19.53 17.39
N ILE A 233 -5.44 -19.37 16.65
CA ILE A 233 -5.39 -19.54 15.20
C ILE A 233 -5.76 -20.97 14.78
N VAL A 234 -5.24 -21.97 15.47
CA VAL A 234 -5.54 -23.39 15.18
C VAL A 234 -7.02 -23.71 15.42
N SER A 235 -7.64 -23.08 16.43
CA SER A 235 -9.05 -23.31 16.77
C SER A 235 -10.04 -22.48 15.98
N ASN A 236 -9.58 -21.44 15.25
CA ASN A 236 -10.47 -20.46 14.62
C ASN A 236 -10.03 -20.15 13.19
N ASN A 237 -10.99 -20.10 12.28
CA ASN A 237 -10.75 -19.77 10.88
C ASN A 237 -10.71 -18.25 10.68
N ILE A 238 -9.52 -17.65 10.73
CA ILE A 238 -9.32 -16.23 10.41
C ILE A 238 -9.38 -16.07 8.89
N ASN A 239 -10.32 -15.26 8.40
CA ASN A 239 -10.53 -15.05 6.96
C ASN A 239 -9.76 -13.84 6.42
N PHE A 240 -9.59 -12.81 7.27
CA PHE A 240 -8.96 -11.56 6.88
C PHE A 240 -8.07 -11.00 7.98
N ILE A 241 -6.88 -10.56 7.61
CA ILE A 241 -5.97 -9.85 8.51
C ILE A 241 -5.72 -8.44 8.00
N VAL A 242 -5.95 -7.47 8.87
CA VAL A 242 -5.65 -6.06 8.63
C VAL A 242 -4.49 -5.65 9.53
N ILE A 243 -3.44 -5.08 8.96
CA ILE A 243 -2.28 -4.57 9.69
C ILE A 243 -2.24 -3.06 9.50
N ASP A 244 -2.80 -2.34 10.46
CA ASP A 244 -2.88 -0.88 10.45
C ASP A 244 -1.56 -0.27 10.91
N GLU A 245 -1.12 0.78 10.23
CA GLU A 245 0.21 1.36 10.41
C GLU A 245 1.32 0.29 10.37
N ILE A 246 1.29 -0.53 9.31
CA ILE A 246 2.17 -1.70 9.12
C ILE A 246 3.66 -1.34 9.26
N HIS A 247 4.03 -0.07 9.10
CA HIS A 247 5.40 0.41 9.32
C HIS A 247 5.91 0.18 10.77
N TYR A 248 5.02 -0.03 11.75
CA TYR A 248 5.41 -0.49 13.09
C TYR A 248 5.97 -1.92 13.10
N SER A 249 5.68 -2.71 12.07
CA SER A 249 6.13 -4.11 11.91
C SER A 249 7.34 -4.23 10.97
N LYS A 250 7.87 -3.11 10.44
CA LYS A 250 9.01 -3.10 9.54
C LYS A 250 10.31 -3.46 10.25
N GLN A 251 11.28 -3.95 9.48
CA GLN A 251 12.63 -4.22 9.95
C GLN A 251 13.57 -3.12 9.42
N ARG A 252 14.34 -2.53 10.31
CA ARG A 252 15.27 -1.43 9.96
C ARG A 252 16.67 -1.92 9.59
N VAL A 253 17.08 -3.04 10.15
CA VAL A 253 18.43 -3.60 9.98
C VAL A 253 18.30 -5.12 9.74
N GLU A 254 19.02 -5.62 8.73
CA GLU A 254 18.97 -7.04 8.31
C GLU A 254 19.19 -8.04 9.45
N LYS A 255 20.15 -7.74 10.32
CA LYS A 255 20.57 -8.65 11.40
C LYS A 255 19.73 -8.56 12.68
N LYS A 256 18.80 -7.58 12.80
CA LYS A 256 18.03 -7.36 14.02
C LYS A 256 16.53 -7.32 13.76
N ILE A 257 15.88 -8.45 13.88
CA ILE A 257 14.43 -8.56 13.75
C ILE A 257 13.77 -8.18 15.08
N SER A 258 12.82 -7.25 15.06
CA SER A 258 12.05 -6.91 16.25
C SER A 258 11.13 -8.08 16.65
N LYS A 259 10.94 -8.32 17.95
CA LYS A 259 10.02 -9.35 18.45
C LYS A 259 8.62 -9.19 17.86
N ARG A 260 8.14 -7.96 17.71
CA ARG A 260 6.85 -7.64 17.09
C ARG A 260 6.77 -8.18 15.65
N LYS A 261 7.78 -7.92 14.80
CA LYS A 261 7.82 -8.44 13.44
C LYS A 261 7.85 -9.97 13.42
N GLN A 262 8.67 -10.60 14.28
CA GLN A 262 8.75 -12.06 14.36
C GLN A 262 7.39 -12.68 14.66
N VAL A 263 6.69 -12.17 15.69
CA VAL A 263 5.38 -12.71 16.08
C VAL A 263 4.32 -12.46 15.00
N ILE A 264 4.30 -11.30 14.37
CA ILE A 264 3.35 -11.02 13.28
C ILE A 264 3.64 -11.88 12.06
N SER A 265 4.90 -12.07 11.68
CA SER A 265 5.26 -12.96 10.56
C SER A 265 4.91 -14.41 10.85
N ALA A 266 5.20 -14.90 12.07
CA ALA A 266 4.82 -16.25 12.50
C ALA A 266 3.29 -16.42 12.51
N MET A 267 2.56 -15.42 13.00
CA MET A 267 1.09 -15.40 12.97
C MET A 267 0.56 -15.51 11.54
N LEU A 268 1.05 -14.68 10.62
CA LEU A 268 0.63 -14.72 9.22
C LEU A 268 0.91 -16.10 8.60
N SER A 269 2.08 -16.67 8.84
CA SER A 269 2.44 -18.00 8.33
C SER A 269 1.53 -19.09 8.90
N GLU A 270 1.24 -19.06 10.18
CA GLU A 270 0.36 -20.04 10.85
C GLU A 270 -1.08 -19.92 10.33
N VAL A 271 -1.61 -18.69 10.20
CA VAL A 271 -2.97 -18.49 9.64
C VAL A 271 -3.04 -18.95 8.20
N MET A 272 -1.98 -18.73 7.40
CA MET A 272 -1.92 -19.19 6.01
C MET A 272 -1.92 -20.71 5.88
N GLN A 273 -1.25 -21.41 6.79
CA GLN A 273 -1.27 -22.88 6.82
C GLN A 273 -2.67 -23.40 7.16
N ASN A 274 -3.38 -22.75 8.07
CA ASN A 274 -4.75 -23.14 8.45
C ASN A 274 -5.81 -22.68 7.43
N ASN A 275 -5.59 -21.54 6.76
CA ASN A 275 -6.51 -20.98 5.76
C ASN A 275 -5.75 -20.49 4.52
N PRO A 276 -5.60 -21.32 3.47
CA PRO A 276 -4.98 -20.92 2.20
C PRO A 276 -5.72 -19.79 1.48
N ASN A 277 -6.96 -19.53 1.85
CA ASN A 277 -7.78 -18.42 1.33
C ASN A 277 -7.68 -17.15 2.16
N LEU A 278 -6.71 -17.05 3.05
CA LEU A 278 -6.47 -15.86 3.85
C LEU A 278 -6.29 -14.61 2.99
N HIS A 279 -7.02 -13.56 3.33
CA HIS A 279 -6.83 -12.23 2.80
C HIS A 279 -5.98 -11.38 3.75
N VAL A 280 -5.11 -10.51 3.20
CA VAL A 280 -4.24 -9.63 4.01
C VAL A 280 -4.25 -8.23 3.44
N LEU A 281 -4.48 -7.24 4.29
CA LEU A 281 -4.37 -5.82 3.98
C LEU A 281 -3.39 -5.13 4.92
N GLY A 282 -2.26 -4.69 4.38
CA GLY A 282 -1.35 -3.81 5.11
C GLY A 282 -1.66 -2.35 4.81
N MET A 283 -1.68 -1.49 5.83
CA MET A 283 -2.00 -0.06 5.63
C MET A 283 -0.94 0.82 6.27
N SER A 284 -0.49 1.83 5.55
CA SER A 284 0.35 2.91 6.07
C SER A 284 0.34 4.13 5.16
N ALA A 285 0.33 5.32 5.72
CA ALA A 285 0.55 6.54 4.97
C ALA A 285 2.04 6.74 4.61
N THR A 286 2.94 6.17 5.42
CA THR A 286 4.40 6.31 5.31
C THR A 286 5.07 4.93 5.32
N PRO A 287 4.90 4.12 4.26
CA PRO A 287 5.39 2.74 4.26
C PRO A 287 6.92 2.64 4.31
N VAL A 288 7.63 3.54 3.65
CA VAL A 288 9.10 3.60 3.63
C VAL A 288 9.55 4.94 4.18
N ILE A 289 10.39 4.93 5.21
CA ILE A 289 10.85 6.17 5.88
C ILE A 289 12.37 6.32 5.77
N ASN A 290 13.13 5.25 6.09
CA ASN A 290 14.57 5.37 6.25
C ASN A 290 15.39 4.68 5.15
N ASN A 291 14.99 3.51 4.68
CA ASN A 291 15.75 2.72 3.71
C ASN A 291 14.89 1.75 2.91
N LEU A 292 15.45 1.21 1.83
CA LEU A 292 14.76 0.30 0.91
C LEU A 292 14.41 -1.04 1.56
N PHE A 293 15.20 -1.49 2.53
CA PHE A 293 14.95 -2.72 3.26
C PHE A 293 13.62 -2.70 4.03
N GLU A 294 13.23 -1.52 4.53
CA GLU A 294 11.91 -1.35 5.14
C GLU A 294 10.79 -1.66 4.17
N GLY A 295 10.87 -1.13 2.94
CA GLY A 295 9.88 -1.37 1.89
C GLY A 295 9.83 -2.83 1.44
N LYS A 296 11.00 -3.44 1.18
CA LYS A 296 11.11 -4.87 0.87
C LYS A 296 10.40 -5.70 1.92
N THR A 297 10.73 -5.49 3.19
CA THR A 297 10.16 -6.29 4.30
C THR A 297 8.66 -6.08 4.50
N LEU A 298 8.10 -4.94 4.11
CA LEU A 298 6.64 -4.71 4.14
C LEU A 298 5.94 -5.46 3.02
N ILE A 299 6.51 -5.46 1.81
CA ILE A 299 5.97 -6.22 0.68
C ILE A 299 5.98 -7.71 1.02
N GLU A 300 7.10 -8.24 1.50
CA GLU A 300 7.24 -9.64 1.93
C GLU A 300 6.24 -10.02 3.01
N LEU A 301 6.03 -9.14 3.99
CA LEU A 301 5.05 -9.35 5.07
C LEU A 301 3.62 -9.46 4.53
N ILE A 302 3.25 -8.63 3.56
CA ILE A 302 1.92 -8.65 2.98
C ILE A 302 1.75 -9.83 2.04
N THR A 303 2.70 -10.05 1.12
CA THR A 303 2.60 -11.10 0.10
C THR A 303 2.82 -12.50 0.67
N GLY A 304 3.61 -12.59 1.74
CA GLY A 304 3.99 -13.86 2.37
C GLY A 304 5.08 -14.63 1.58
N VAL A 305 5.71 -13.96 0.60
CA VAL A 305 6.80 -14.53 -0.19
C VAL A 305 8.04 -13.65 -0.13
N SER A 306 9.23 -14.24 -0.31
CA SER A 306 10.48 -13.49 -0.43
C SER A 306 10.54 -12.76 -1.77
N HIS A 307 11.06 -11.55 -1.75
CA HIS A 307 11.29 -10.72 -2.94
C HIS A 307 12.78 -10.46 -3.11
N ASP A 308 13.53 -11.50 -3.46
CA ASP A 308 15.00 -11.43 -3.62
C ASP A 308 15.44 -10.56 -4.80
N ASP A 309 14.53 -10.27 -5.71
CA ASP A 309 14.65 -9.31 -6.81
C ASP A 309 14.64 -7.83 -6.36
N ILE A 310 14.27 -7.54 -5.12
CA ILE A 310 14.35 -6.19 -4.56
C ILE A 310 15.74 -5.97 -3.96
N ASN A 311 16.57 -5.21 -4.67
CA ASN A 311 17.85 -4.78 -4.16
C ASN A 311 17.67 -3.64 -3.14
N ILE A 312 18.32 -3.76 -1.99
CA ILE A 312 18.20 -2.81 -0.87
C ILE A 312 19.30 -1.76 -0.85
N TYR A 313 20.26 -1.83 -1.78
CA TYR A 313 21.31 -0.82 -1.87
C TYR A 313 20.74 0.53 -2.31
N PRO A 314 21.09 1.66 -1.67
CA PRO A 314 20.42 2.94 -1.89
C PRO A 314 20.88 3.62 -3.20
N THR A 315 20.39 3.14 -4.33
CA THR A 315 20.52 3.77 -5.65
C THR A 315 19.15 4.26 -6.14
N ILE A 316 19.15 5.19 -7.08
CA ILE A 316 17.94 5.71 -7.72
C ILE A 316 17.17 4.57 -8.37
N SER A 317 17.85 3.72 -9.12
CA SER A 317 17.26 2.58 -9.82
C SER A 317 16.56 1.61 -8.84
N ASN A 318 17.21 1.29 -7.72
CA ASN A 318 16.60 0.43 -6.69
C ASN A 318 15.41 1.12 -5.97
N CYS A 319 15.45 2.44 -5.79
CA CYS A 319 14.29 3.20 -5.27
C CYS A 319 13.10 3.11 -6.23
N VAL A 320 13.34 3.29 -7.54
CA VAL A 320 12.30 3.16 -8.56
C VAL A 320 11.75 1.73 -8.59
N ALA A 321 12.63 0.73 -8.53
CA ALA A 321 12.24 -0.68 -8.51
C ALA A 321 11.36 -1.02 -7.31
N LEU A 322 11.76 -0.60 -6.11
CA LEU A 322 10.95 -0.79 -4.90
C LEU A 322 9.59 -0.09 -5.03
N TYR A 323 9.59 1.14 -5.54
CA TYR A 323 8.34 1.87 -5.75
C TYR A 323 7.39 1.11 -6.69
N GLN A 324 7.89 0.63 -7.83
CA GLN A 324 7.11 -0.16 -8.77
C GLN A 324 6.51 -1.41 -8.11
N LYS A 325 7.30 -2.13 -7.31
CA LYS A 325 6.80 -3.28 -6.52
C LYS A 325 5.73 -2.88 -5.51
N MET A 326 5.88 -1.75 -4.83
CA MET A 326 4.86 -1.26 -3.90
C MET A 326 3.56 -0.90 -4.61
N VAL A 327 3.64 -0.38 -5.83
CA VAL A 327 2.49 -0.05 -6.66
C VAL A 327 1.78 -1.30 -7.15
N VAL A 328 2.55 -2.30 -7.63
CA VAL A 328 1.99 -3.59 -8.08
C VAL A 328 1.26 -4.31 -6.94
N HIS A 329 1.83 -4.29 -5.74
CA HIS A 329 1.25 -4.95 -4.56
C HIS A 329 0.39 -4.03 -3.69
N GLY A 330 -0.06 -2.87 -4.21
CA GLY A 330 -0.80 -1.94 -3.39
C GLY A 330 -1.58 -0.87 -4.15
N ILE A 331 -2.12 0.04 -3.37
CA ILE A 331 -2.87 1.20 -3.83
C ILE A 331 -2.28 2.44 -3.17
N ARG A 332 -2.20 3.54 -3.91
CA ARG A 332 -1.81 4.83 -3.36
C ARG A 332 -2.70 5.93 -3.90
N TRP A 333 -3.30 6.65 -2.98
CA TRP A 333 -4.03 7.88 -3.25
C TRP A 333 -3.68 8.93 -2.18
N MET A 334 -3.37 10.13 -2.62
CA MET A 334 -3.14 11.27 -1.75
C MET A 334 -4.37 12.16 -1.82
N PRO A 335 -5.13 12.32 -0.71
CA PRO A 335 -6.24 13.27 -0.68
C PRO A 335 -5.74 14.68 -1.00
N PRO A 336 -6.53 15.51 -1.71
CA PRO A 336 -6.19 16.90 -1.89
C PRO A 336 -6.22 17.59 -0.52
N TYR A 337 -5.05 17.88 0.03
CA TYR A 337 -4.96 18.66 1.25
C TYR A 337 -5.26 20.12 0.93
N SER A 338 -6.08 20.80 1.77
CA SER A 338 -6.43 22.20 1.51
C SER A 338 -5.17 23.07 1.43
N GLN A 339 -5.10 23.95 0.43
CA GLN A 339 -3.95 24.84 0.14
C GLN A 339 -3.60 25.82 1.28
N LYS A 340 -4.31 25.80 2.40
CA LYS A 340 -4.08 26.67 3.56
C LYS A 340 -2.94 26.20 4.47
N LEU A 341 -2.38 25.02 4.26
CA LEU A 341 -1.22 24.55 5.00
C LEU A 341 0.05 25.11 4.35
N HIS A 342 0.61 26.15 4.92
CA HIS A 342 1.94 26.65 4.56
C HIS A 342 3.00 25.63 5.02
N VAL A 343 3.46 24.80 4.13
CA VAL A 343 4.54 23.84 4.40
C VAL A 343 5.87 24.53 4.15
N LYS A 344 6.66 24.72 5.21
CA LYS A 344 8.04 25.17 5.09
C LYS A 344 8.94 23.97 4.71
N THR A 345 9.36 23.92 3.46
CA THR A 345 10.26 22.86 3.00
C THR A 345 11.70 23.22 3.36
N ILE A 346 12.38 22.38 4.12
CA ILE A 346 13.82 22.51 4.37
C ILE A 346 14.49 21.58 3.37
N PRO A 347 15.24 22.09 2.38
CA PRO A 347 15.95 21.23 1.43
C PRO A 347 17.08 20.49 2.14
N ASN A 348 17.01 19.18 2.15
CA ASN A 348 18.10 18.31 2.55
C ASN A 348 18.44 17.44 1.33
N LEU A 349 19.70 17.44 0.89
CA LEU A 349 20.14 16.84 -0.37
C LEU A 349 19.73 15.37 -0.52
N TRP A 350 19.76 14.60 0.56
CA TRP A 350 19.30 13.22 0.61
C TRP A 350 17.76 13.10 0.45
N TYR A 351 17.04 14.05 1.01
CA TYR A 351 15.61 14.17 0.85
C TYR A 351 15.23 14.56 -0.58
N PHE A 352 16.10 15.29 -1.26
CA PHE A 352 15.88 15.77 -2.62
C PHE A 352 15.98 14.63 -3.65
N CYS A 353 16.94 13.72 -3.53
CA CYS A 353 17.03 12.54 -4.40
C CYS A 353 15.85 11.58 -4.20
N ILE A 354 15.54 11.24 -2.97
CA ILE A 354 14.35 10.43 -2.65
C ILE A 354 13.07 11.19 -3.01
N ARG A 355 13.02 12.50 -2.79
CA ARG A 355 11.86 13.34 -3.07
C ARG A 355 11.64 13.53 -4.56
N ASN A 356 12.63 13.71 -5.41
CA ASN A 356 12.44 13.82 -6.85
C ASN A 356 12.02 12.50 -7.48
N ILE A 357 12.52 11.38 -6.96
CA ILE A 357 12.06 10.05 -7.35
C ILE A 357 10.65 9.81 -6.84
N PHE A 358 10.32 10.25 -5.61
CA PHE A 358 9.00 10.12 -5.03
C PHE A 358 8.08 11.34 -5.28
N HIS A 359 8.55 12.51 -5.77
CA HIS A 359 7.71 13.66 -6.11
C HIS A 359 7.00 13.50 -7.45
N ASN A 360 7.63 12.89 -8.43
CA ASN A 360 6.88 12.40 -9.59
C ASN A 360 5.92 11.27 -9.22
N PHE A 361 6.02 10.76 -7.98
CA PHE A 361 5.24 9.66 -7.43
C PHE A 361 4.43 10.06 -6.20
N THR A 362 4.73 11.19 -5.54
CA THR A 362 4.06 11.61 -4.32
C THR A 362 4.24 13.10 -4.15
N ASP A 363 3.16 13.85 -4.05
CA ASP A 363 3.20 15.15 -3.39
C ASP A 363 3.50 14.94 -1.90
N PHE A 364 4.75 14.60 -1.55
CA PHE A 364 5.18 14.57 -0.17
C PHE A 364 5.47 15.99 0.30
N SER A 365 4.50 16.63 0.87
CA SER A 365 4.75 17.64 1.88
C SER A 365 5.01 16.92 3.21
N CYS A 366 6.27 16.71 3.56
CA CYS A 366 6.60 16.36 4.94
C CYS A 366 6.38 17.60 5.80
N THR A 367 5.34 17.57 6.61
CA THR A 367 5.26 18.42 7.79
C THR A 367 6.06 17.76 8.89
N THR A 368 7.07 18.42 9.38
CA THR A 368 7.69 18.13 10.68
C THR A 368 6.74 18.47 11.80
#